data_9587d163e0ad6962fe5061be6faa5350
#
_entry.id   9587d163e0ad6962fe5061be6faa5350
#
_cell.length_a   1.000
_cell.length_b   1.000
_cell.length_c   1.000
_cell.angle_alpha   90.00
_cell.angle_beta   90.00
_cell.angle_gamma   90.00
#
_symmetry.space_group_name_H-M   'P 1'
#
loop_
_entity.id
_entity.type
_entity.pdbx_description
1 polymer ?
#
loop_
_entity_poly.entity_id
_entity_poly.type
_entity_poly.pdbx_seq_one_letter_code
_entity_poly.pdbx_strand_id
1 'polypeptide(L)'
;LHDALPIFADSRKTELWEQYFKDRGFFVGKVNSQKGTGVKAVQGIVMEACREKIERDRRRGILNRPVRAMVAGIPNVGKSTFINSFAGKAAAKTGNKPGVTKGNQWIRLNKQVELLDTPGILWPKFEDQSVGLKLAFLGSINDEILNKDELAAELCAFLLKAYPGLLAERYGIPEDRSPHELLEQIAIARSCLLKGGGYDVPRAARLLLEDFRSGKLGRITLEFPE
;
A
#
# COMPACT_ATOMS: atom_id res chain seq x y z
N LEU A 1 11.26 1.96 -3.95
CA LEU A 1 10.32 0.83 -3.88
C LEU A 1 8.97 1.34 -3.39
N HIS A 2 8.25 2.07 -4.25
CA HIS A 2 6.97 2.68 -3.85
C HIS A 2 5.75 1.75 -4.02
N ASP A 3 5.86 0.60 -4.67
CA ASP A 3 4.69 -0.21 -4.98
C ASP A 3 4.79 -1.63 -4.41
N ALA A 4 4.57 -1.76 -3.10
CA ALA A 4 4.29 -3.07 -2.51
C ALA A 4 2.88 -3.59 -2.85
N LEU A 5 2.02 -2.77 -3.50
CA LEU A 5 0.65 -3.15 -3.89
C LEU A 5 0.26 -2.69 -5.31
N PRO A 6 1.03 -3.00 -6.39
CA PRO A 6 0.62 -2.61 -7.74
C PRO A 6 -0.64 -3.34 -8.25
N ILE A 7 -1.13 -4.36 -7.54
CA ILE A 7 -2.40 -5.04 -7.89
C ILE A 7 -3.63 -4.18 -7.64
N PHE A 8 -3.55 -3.21 -6.72
CA PHE A 8 -4.65 -2.31 -6.39
C PHE A 8 -4.44 -0.89 -6.94
N ALA A 9 -3.25 -0.58 -7.48
CA ALA A 9 -2.96 0.70 -8.08
C ALA A 9 -3.39 0.76 -9.55
N ASP A 10 -3.80 1.94 -10.00
CA ASP A 10 -4.04 2.24 -11.40
C ASP A 10 -2.74 2.06 -12.21
N SER A 11 -2.79 1.21 -13.25
CA SER A 11 -1.60 0.87 -14.04
C SER A 11 -1.00 2.07 -14.77
N ARG A 12 -1.85 2.98 -15.31
CA ARG A 12 -1.38 4.19 -15.99
C ARG A 12 -0.68 5.14 -15.04
N LYS A 13 -1.22 5.28 -13.82
CA LYS A 13 -0.61 6.12 -12.77
C LYS A 13 0.67 5.50 -12.23
N THR A 14 0.74 4.18 -12.14
CA THR A 14 1.96 3.44 -11.78
C THR A 14 3.10 3.69 -12.78
N GLU A 15 2.80 3.77 -14.08
CA GLU A 15 3.80 4.10 -15.12
C GLU A 15 4.32 5.53 -14.98
N LEU A 16 3.46 6.49 -14.65
CA LEU A 16 3.87 7.87 -14.38
C LEU A 16 4.82 7.94 -13.18
N TRP A 17 4.51 7.24 -12.09
CA TRP A 17 5.38 7.16 -10.92
C TRP A 17 6.71 6.46 -11.22
N GLU A 18 6.70 5.40 -12.03
CA GLU A 18 7.93 4.74 -12.47
C GLU A 18 8.85 5.72 -13.20
N GLN A 19 8.30 6.48 -14.16
CA GLN A 19 9.07 7.48 -14.90
C GLN A 19 9.57 8.59 -13.99
N TYR A 20 8.72 9.13 -13.13
CA TYR A 20 9.06 10.17 -12.17
C TYR A 20 10.28 9.81 -11.30
N PHE A 21 10.35 8.58 -10.79
CA PHE A 21 11.49 8.14 -9.99
C PHE A 21 12.72 7.83 -10.83
N LYS A 22 12.56 7.28 -12.04
CA LYS A 22 13.68 7.06 -12.96
C LYS A 22 14.37 8.37 -13.34
N ASP A 23 13.60 9.41 -13.64
CA ASP A 23 14.12 10.73 -14.00
C ASP A 23 14.92 11.39 -12.86
N ARG A 24 14.65 10.98 -11.63
CA ARG A 24 15.38 11.40 -10.42
C ARG A 24 16.56 10.47 -10.04
N GLY A 25 16.92 9.53 -10.92
CA GLY A 25 18.06 8.64 -10.75
C GLY A 25 17.82 7.47 -9.80
N PHE A 26 16.56 7.15 -9.44
CA PHE A 26 16.25 5.97 -8.65
C PHE A 26 16.20 4.71 -9.50
N PHE A 27 16.63 3.60 -8.94
CA PHE A 27 16.38 2.28 -9.52
C PHE A 27 14.95 1.86 -9.18
N VAL A 28 14.14 1.61 -10.19
CA VAL A 28 12.71 1.34 -10.03
C VAL A 28 12.38 -0.09 -10.47
N GLY A 29 11.57 -0.78 -9.68
CA GLY A 29 11.04 -2.10 -10.01
C GLY A 29 9.60 -2.25 -9.56
N LYS A 30 8.75 -2.77 -10.45
CA LYS A 30 7.35 -3.11 -10.13
C LYS A 30 7.26 -4.54 -9.64
N VAL A 31 6.63 -4.74 -8.47
CA VAL A 31 6.48 -6.05 -7.86
C VAL A 31 5.04 -6.31 -7.42
N ASN A 32 4.61 -7.55 -7.57
CA ASN A 32 3.42 -8.07 -6.93
C ASN A 32 3.84 -9.13 -5.91
N SER A 33 3.93 -8.73 -4.65
CA SER A 33 4.45 -9.58 -3.59
C SER A 33 3.56 -10.78 -3.27
N GLN A 34 2.24 -10.69 -3.52
CA GLN A 34 1.31 -11.81 -3.31
C GLN A 34 1.44 -12.87 -4.40
N LYS A 35 1.60 -12.44 -5.68
CA LYS A 35 1.76 -13.34 -6.83
C LYS A 35 3.22 -13.69 -7.13
N GLY A 36 4.18 -13.02 -6.49
CA GLY A 36 5.61 -13.19 -6.73
C GLY A 36 6.11 -12.57 -8.05
N THR A 37 5.24 -11.90 -8.82
CA THR A 37 5.61 -11.29 -10.10
C THR A 37 6.57 -10.12 -9.87
N GLY A 38 7.68 -10.07 -10.63
CA GLY A 38 8.70 -9.02 -10.53
C GLY A 38 9.64 -9.14 -9.33
N VAL A 39 9.30 -9.94 -8.32
CA VAL A 39 10.10 -10.05 -7.09
C VAL A 39 11.52 -10.55 -7.35
N LYS A 40 11.69 -11.53 -8.25
CA LYS A 40 13.03 -12.04 -8.61
C LYS A 40 13.91 -10.97 -9.27
N ALA A 41 13.33 -10.05 -10.02
CA ALA A 41 14.07 -8.96 -10.67
C ALA A 41 14.68 -7.98 -9.67
N VAL A 42 14.12 -7.87 -8.46
CA VAL A 42 14.62 -6.97 -7.41
C VAL A 42 16.06 -7.29 -7.03
N GLN A 43 16.46 -8.56 -7.04
CA GLN A 43 17.85 -8.92 -6.76
C GLN A 43 18.81 -8.29 -7.78
N GLY A 44 18.48 -8.33 -9.07
CA GLY A 44 19.27 -7.68 -10.12
C GLY A 44 19.36 -6.16 -9.90
N ILE A 45 18.24 -5.53 -9.56
CA ILE A 45 18.16 -4.10 -9.26
C ILE A 45 19.07 -3.73 -8.07
N VAL A 46 19.02 -4.50 -6.99
CA VAL A 46 19.86 -4.29 -5.80
C VAL A 46 21.35 -4.45 -6.14
N MET A 47 21.69 -5.47 -6.93
CA MET A 47 23.09 -5.71 -7.33
C MET A 47 23.61 -4.58 -8.23
N GLU A 48 22.80 -4.09 -9.16
CA GLU A 48 23.16 -2.96 -10.02
C GLU A 48 23.32 -1.67 -9.22
N ALA A 49 22.39 -1.35 -8.35
CA ALA A 49 22.47 -0.19 -7.45
C ALA A 49 23.71 -0.21 -6.54
N CYS A 50 24.22 -1.39 -6.23
CA CYS A 50 25.39 -1.58 -5.38
C CYS A 50 26.67 -1.91 -6.17
N ARG A 51 26.66 -1.82 -7.49
CA ARG A 51 27.79 -2.22 -8.35
C ARG A 51 29.11 -1.60 -7.93
N GLU A 52 29.15 -0.29 -7.77
CA GLU A 52 30.38 0.42 -7.37
C GLU A 52 30.93 -0.04 -6.01
N LYS A 53 30.01 -0.27 -5.04
CA LYS A 53 30.40 -0.78 -3.73
C LYS A 53 30.97 -2.19 -3.83
N ILE A 54 30.35 -3.07 -4.61
CA ILE A 54 30.79 -4.45 -4.82
C ILE A 54 32.18 -4.46 -5.48
N GLU A 55 32.40 -3.64 -6.50
CA GLU A 55 33.70 -3.51 -7.18
C GLU A 55 34.79 -2.98 -6.25
N ARG A 56 34.46 -1.97 -5.43
CA ARG A 56 35.38 -1.45 -4.41
C ARG A 56 35.77 -2.51 -3.38
N ASP A 57 34.80 -3.29 -2.90
CA ASP A 57 35.04 -4.36 -1.94
C ASP A 57 35.92 -5.47 -2.58
N ARG A 58 35.69 -5.83 -3.85
CA ARG A 58 36.50 -6.77 -4.62
C ARG A 58 37.96 -6.31 -4.78
N ARG A 59 38.19 -5.02 -5.08
CA ARG A 59 39.54 -4.44 -5.17
C ARG A 59 40.28 -4.48 -3.84
N ARG A 60 39.57 -4.52 -2.72
CA ARG A 60 40.12 -4.68 -1.36
C ARG A 60 40.28 -6.13 -0.92
N GLY A 61 40.07 -7.11 -1.82
CA GLY A 61 40.16 -8.54 -1.52
C GLY A 61 38.92 -9.11 -0.79
N ILE A 62 37.85 -8.34 -0.64
CA ILE A 62 36.64 -8.78 0.04
C ILE A 62 35.67 -9.40 -0.99
N LEU A 63 35.75 -10.71 -1.21
CA LEU A 63 35.08 -11.38 -2.31
C LEU A 63 33.61 -11.78 -2.01
N ASN A 64 33.25 -12.07 -0.74
CA ASN A 64 31.98 -12.71 -0.38
C ASN A 64 31.17 -11.91 0.63
N ARG A 65 31.25 -10.58 0.60
CA ARG A 65 30.46 -9.73 1.49
C ARG A 65 29.05 -9.55 0.92
N PRO A 66 27.99 -9.97 1.64
CA PRO A 66 26.62 -9.74 1.17
C PRO A 66 26.30 -8.24 1.15
N VAL A 67 25.49 -7.85 0.17
CA VAL A 67 24.87 -6.51 0.14
C VAL A 67 23.83 -6.46 1.25
N ARG A 68 23.90 -5.42 2.06
CA ARG A 68 22.90 -5.14 3.09
C ARG A 68 21.95 -4.07 2.59
N ALA A 69 20.65 -4.41 2.56
CA ALA A 69 19.60 -3.52 2.16
C ALA A 69 18.56 -3.41 3.27
N MET A 70 17.98 -2.24 3.47
CA MET A 70 16.89 -2.01 4.41
C MET A 70 15.58 -1.91 3.64
N VAL A 71 14.53 -2.58 4.16
CA VAL A 71 13.17 -2.44 3.64
C VAL A 71 12.43 -1.42 4.50
N ALA A 72 12.22 -0.23 3.97
CA ALA A 72 11.54 0.87 4.64
C ALA A 72 10.20 1.19 3.97
N GLY A 73 9.28 1.75 4.72
CA GLY A 73 7.97 2.22 4.25
C GLY A 73 6.96 2.36 5.38
N ILE A 74 5.82 2.94 5.06
CA ILE A 74 4.71 3.16 6.00
C ILE A 74 4.13 1.82 6.50
N PRO A 75 3.38 1.81 7.61
CA PRO A 75 2.73 0.59 8.10
C PRO A 75 1.73 0.02 7.09
N ASN A 76 1.52 -1.29 7.16
CA ASN A 76 0.48 -2.04 6.43
C ASN A 76 0.54 -1.99 4.88
N VAL A 77 1.68 -1.62 4.28
CA VAL A 77 1.85 -1.58 2.81
C VAL A 77 2.43 -2.86 2.21
N GLY A 78 2.58 -3.91 3.02
CA GLY A 78 3.04 -5.22 2.54
C GLY A 78 4.55 -5.43 2.57
N LYS A 79 5.34 -4.66 3.35
CA LYS A 79 6.78 -4.86 3.50
C LYS A 79 7.15 -6.30 3.84
N SER A 80 6.54 -6.86 4.88
CA SER A 80 6.80 -8.24 5.32
C SER A 80 6.31 -9.27 4.29
N THR A 81 5.23 -8.99 3.56
CA THR A 81 4.77 -9.82 2.44
C THR A 81 5.81 -9.83 1.31
N PHE A 82 6.37 -8.65 0.98
CA PHE A 82 7.46 -8.54 0.00
C PHE A 82 8.68 -9.33 0.45
N ILE A 83 9.12 -9.17 1.71
CA ILE A 83 10.28 -9.87 2.26
C ILE A 83 10.09 -11.40 2.18
N ASN A 84 8.92 -11.90 2.56
CA ASN A 84 8.61 -13.33 2.50
C ASN A 84 8.60 -13.84 1.06
N SER A 85 8.00 -13.10 0.13
CA SER A 85 7.98 -13.43 -1.29
C SER A 85 9.39 -13.42 -1.88
N PHE A 86 10.21 -12.45 -1.50
CA PHE A 86 11.60 -12.33 -1.97
C PHE A 86 12.51 -13.41 -1.36
N ALA A 87 12.28 -13.76 -0.09
CA ALA A 87 13.01 -14.84 0.59
C ALA A 87 12.56 -16.26 0.15
N GLY A 88 11.41 -16.37 -0.52
CA GLY A 88 10.82 -17.67 -0.89
C GLY A 88 10.39 -18.52 0.32
N LYS A 89 10.25 -17.91 1.50
CA LYS A 89 9.87 -18.56 2.75
C LYS A 89 9.28 -17.56 3.74
N ALA A 90 8.58 -18.04 4.76
CA ALA A 90 8.06 -17.21 5.86
C ALA A 90 9.22 -16.75 6.79
N ALA A 91 9.88 -15.66 6.41
CA ALA A 91 11.01 -15.07 7.11
C ALA A 91 10.62 -13.88 8.01
N ALA A 92 9.49 -13.23 7.72
CA ALA A 92 8.95 -12.11 8.48
C ALA A 92 7.48 -12.35 8.85
N LYS A 93 7.05 -11.81 10.00
CA LYS A 93 5.64 -11.86 10.41
C LYS A 93 4.79 -10.95 9.54
N THR A 94 3.66 -11.46 9.07
CA THR A 94 2.70 -10.70 8.26
C THR A 94 1.38 -10.53 9.00
N GLY A 95 0.66 -9.44 8.71
CA GLY A 95 -0.67 -9.18 9.25
C GLY A 95 -1.25 -7.89 8.67
N ASN A 96 -2.58 -7.76 8.72
CA ASN A 96 -3.31 -6.62 8.14
C ASN A 96 -3.53 -5.49 9.16
N LYS A 97 -2.69 -5.39 10.20
CA LYS A 97 -2.77 -4.34 11.22
C LYS A 97 -1.43 -3.61 11.33
N PRO A 98 -1.44 -2.30 11.63
CA PRO A 98 -0.22 -1.57 11.97
C PRO A 98 0.50 -2.20 13.18
N GLY A 99 1.84 -2.16 13.19
CA GLY A 99 2.64 -2.64 14.33
C GLY A 99 2.88 -4.16 14.39
N VAL A 100 2.67 -4.91 13.32
CA VAL A 100 2.98 -6.36 13.25
C VAL A 100 4.48 -6.61 13.42
N THR A 101 5.33 -5.82 12.76
CA THR A 101 6.78 -5.85 12.95
C THR A 101 7.15 -4.96 14.13
N LYS A 102 7.57 -5.55 15.24
CA LYS A 102 7.85 -4.83 16.51
C LYS A 102 9.28 -4.32 16.64
N GLY A 103 10.20 -4.82 15.83
CA GLY A 103 11.63 -4.46 15.91
C GLY A 103 12.37 -4.78 14.63
N ASN A 104 13.59 -4.26 14.52
CA ASN A 104 14.46 -4.52 13.38
C ASN A 104 14.95 -5.98 13.39
N GLN A 105 14.84 -6.64 12.24
CA GLN A 105 15.29 -8.03 12.10
C GLN A 105 16.13 -8.18 10.81
N TRP A 106 17.34 -8.75 10.94
CA TRP A 106 18.13 -9.15 9.79
C TRP A 106 17.66 -10.49 9.24
N ILE A 107 17.40 -10.51 7.94
CA ILE A 107 16.95 -11.69 7.20
C ILE A 107 17.95 -11.97 6.09
N ARG A 108 18.65 -13.10 6.19
CA ARG A 108 19.55 -13.55 5.14
C ARG A 108 18.75 -14.23 4.04
N LEU A 109 18.70 -13.59 2.86
CA LEU A 109 18.00 -14.12 1.69
C LEU A 109 18.83 -15.22 1.02
N ASN A 110 20.08 -14.91 0.74
CA ASN A 110 21.05 -15.80 0.09
C ASN A 110 22.49 -15.37 0.45
N LYS A 111 23.47 -15.89 -0.26
CA LYS A 111 24.89 -15.54 -0.05
C LYS A 111 25.23 -14.09 -0.44
N GLN A 112 24.38 -13.44 -1.25
CA GLN A 112 24.67 -12.12 -1.84
C GLN A 112 23.88 -10.98 -1.21
N VAL A 113 22.73 -11.25 -0.57
CA VAL A 113 21.82 -10.20 -0.05
C VAL A 113 21.32 -10.54 1.34
N GLU A 114 21.44 -9.58 2.25
CA GLU A 114 20.80 -9.55 3.57
C GLU A 114 19.83 -8.37 3.63
N LEU A 115 18.62 -8.60 4.11
CA LEU A 115 17.61 -7.56 4.32
C LEU A 115 17.43 -7.24 5.80
N LEU A 116 17.31 -5.96 6.10
CA LEU A 116 16.81 -5.48 7.38
C LEU A 116 15.31 -5.18 7.24
N ASP A 117 14.47 -6.01 7.87
CA ASP A 117 13.05 -5.69 8.04
C ASP A 117 12.91 -4.67 9.15
N THR A 118 12.19 -3.59 8.87
CA THR A 118 11.94 -2.51 9.82
C THR A 118 10.45 -2.35 10.10
N PRO A 119 10.06 -1.95 11.33
CA PRO A 119 8.71 -1.52 11.60
C PRO A 119 8.26 -0.44 10.59
N GLY A 120 6.98 -0.40 10.28
CA GLY A 120 6.43 0.72 9.51
C GLY A 120 6.57 2.01 10.31
N ILE A 121 7.13 3.04 9.67
CA ILE A 121 7.37 4.34 10.29
C ILE A 121 6.40 5.34 9.68
N LEU A 122 5.71 6.07 10.56
CA LEU A 122 4.92 7.26 10.22
C LEU A 122 5.59 8.49 10.84
N TRP A 123 5.37 9.63 10.22
CA TRP A 123 5.76 10.91 10.83
C TRP A 123 4.96 11.16 12.10
N PRO A 124 5.55 11.74 13.13
CA PRO A 124 4.84 12.05 14.39
C PRO A 124 3.68 13.04 14.19
N LYS A 125 3.78 13.90 13.19
CA LYS A 125 2.77 14.90 12.83
C LYS A 125 2.75 15.05 11.31
N PHE A 126 1.58 15.05 10.72
CA PHE A 126 1.39 15.37 9.30
C PHE A 126 1.23 16.88 9.15
N GLU A 127 2.10 17.53 8.39
CA GLU A 127 1.98 18.95 8.04
C GLU A 127 0.77 19.15 7.10
N ASP A 128 0.57 18.23 6.17
CA ASP A 128 -0.57 18.15 5.28
C ASP A 128 -1.58 17.11 5.78
N GLN A 129 -2.76 17.55 6.15
CA GLN A 129 -3.85 16.66 6.59
C GLN A 129 -4.31 15.71 5.50
N SER A 130 -4.17 16.07 4.21
CA SER A 130 -4.53 15.21 3.08
C SER A 130 -3.69 13.93 3.04
N VAL A 131 -2.42 13.99 3.47
CA VAL A 131 -1.54 12.82 3.60
C VAL A 131 -2.07 11.89 4.70
N GLY A 132 -2.45 12.45 5.85
CA GLY A 132 -3.06 11.67 6.93
C GLY A 132 -4.33 10.93 6.49
N LEU A 133 -5.19 11.61 5.74
CA LEU A 133 -6.41 11.05 5.19
C LEU A 133 -6.15 9.87 4.24
N LYS A 134 -5.22 10.04 3.29
CA LYS A 134 -4.81 8.96 2.37
C LYS A 134 -4.23 7.75 3.11
N LEU A 135 -3.42 7.98 4.14
CA LEU A 135 -2.88 6.92 5.00
C LEU A 135 -3.97 6.19 5.79
N ALA A 136 -5.01 6.92 6.21
CA ALA A 136 -6.20 6.34 6.85
C ALA A 136 -7.00 5.48 5.87
N PHE A 137 -7.21 5.92 4.62
CA PHE A 137 -7.84 5.10 3.59
C PHE A 137 -7.12 3.77 3.41
N LEU A 138 -5.78 3.77 3.38
CA LEU A 138 -4.95 2.57 3.24
C LEU A 138 -4.91 1.68 4.49
N GLY A 139 -5.47 2.14 5.62
CA GLY A 139 -5.37 1.43 6.91
C GLY A 139 -3.95 1.42 7.48
N SER A 140 -3.11 2.40 7.12
CA SER A 140 -1.77 2.57 7.66
C SER A 140 -1.75 3.23 9.03
N ILE A 141 -2.86 3.85 9.42
CA ILE A 141 -3.13 4.42 10.75
C ILE A 141 -4.08 3.49 11.49
N ASN A 142 -4.02 3.47 12.84
CA ASN A 142 -4.92 2.67 13.64
C ASN A 142 -6.37 3.17 13.50
N ASP A 143 -7.25 2.31 12.98
CA ASP A 143 -8.66 2.60 12.71
C ASP A 143 -9.48 2.83 14.00
N GLU A 144 -8.97 2.45 15.18
CA GLU A 144 -9.71 2.57 16.45
C GLU A 144 -9.86 4.03 16.90
N ILE A 145 -8.97 4.91 16.41
CA ILE A 145 -8.96 6.35 16.74
C ILE A 145 -9.67 7.21 15.68
N LEU A 146 -10.17 6.59 14.60
CA LEU A 146 -10.76 7.31 13.47
C LEU A 146 -12.29 7.19 13.47
N ASN A 147 -12.96 8.29 13.16
CA ASN A 147 -14.38 8.25 12.78
C ASN A 147 -14.51 7.63 11.38
N LYS A 148 -14.97 6.37 11.33
CA LYS A 148 -15.05 5.61 10.07
C LYS A 148 -16.12 6.14 9.12
N ASP A 149 -17.17 6.78 9.64
CA ASP A 149 -18.26 7.32 8.83
C ASP A 149 -17.76 8.55 8.07
N GLU A 150 -17.05 9.46 8.77
CA GLU A 150 -16.40 10.61 8.14
C GLU A 150 -15.31 10.18 7.16
N LEU A 151 -14.48 9.21 7.55
CA LEU A 151 -13.44 8.68 6.67
C LEU A 151 -14.02 8.08 5.38
N ALA A 152 -15.14 7.38 5.47
CA ALA A 152 -15.82 6.80 4.32
C ALA A 152 -16.49 7.88 3.44
N ALA A 153 -17.05 8.93 4.04
CA ALA A 153 -17.59 10.07 3.30
C ALA A 153 -16.49 10.81 2.52
N GLU A 154 -15.33 11.04 3.14
CA GLU A 154 -14.16 11.62 2.47
C GLU A 154 -13.64 10.71 1.33
N LEU A 155 -13.69 9.38 1.51
CA LEU A 155 -13.36 8.44 0.44
C LEU A 155 -14.37 8.55 -0.72
N CYS A 156 -15.68 8.65 -0.44
CA CYS A 156 -16.69 8.92 -1.49
C CYS A 156 -16.37 10.20 -2.25
N ALA A 157 -16.09 11.31 -1.55
CA ALA A 157 -15.74 12.58 -2.18
C ALA A 157 -14.51 12.47 -3.09
N PHE A 158 -13.46 11.76 -2.64
CA PHE A 158 -12.30 11.48 -3.45
C PHE A 158 -12.64 10.65 -4.71
N LEU A 159 -13.42 9.58 -4.55
CA LEU A 159 -13.79 8.69 -5.65
C LEU A 159 -14.63 9.39 -6.70
N LEU A 160 -15.62 10.19 -6.30
CA LEU A 160 -16.43 10.99 -7.22
C LEU A 160 -15.59 11.91 -8.11
N LYS A 161 -14.53 12.51 -7.54
CA LYS A 161 -13.64 13.43 -8.24
C LYS A 161 -12.61 12.73 -9.13
N ALA A 162 -11.97 11.69 -8.60
CA ALA A 162 -10.81 11.05 -9.24
C ALA A 162 -11.17 9.85 -10.12
N TYR A 163 -12.29 9.19 -9.83
CA TYR A 163 -12.75 7.96 -10.48
C TYR A 163 -14.28 7.96 -10.64
N PRO A 164 -14.85 8.91 -11.38
CA PRO A 164 -16.32 8.99 -11.58
C PRO A 164 -16.85 7.72 -12.24
N GLY A 165 -18.02 7.25 -11.80
CA GLY A 165 -18.67 6.02 -12.25
C GLY A 165 -18.29 4.77 -11.45
N LEU A 166 -17.26 4.82 -10.60
CA LEU A 166 -16.75 3.66 -9.89
C LEU A 166 -17.71 3.14 -8.81
N LEU A 167 -18.35 4.05 -8.08
CA LEU A 167 -19.35 3.68 -7.06
C LEU A 167 -20.64 3.16 -7.74
N ALA A 168 -21.03 3.76 -8.86
CA ALA A 168 -22.17 3.29 -9.65
C ALA A 168 -21.91 1.86 -10.18
N GLU A 169 -20.75 1.58 -10.71
CA GLU A 169 -20.37 0.25 -11.20
C GLU A 169 -20.37 -0.78 -10.05
N ARG A 170 -19.82 -0.42 -8.90
CA ARG A 170 -19.64 -1.36 -7.77
C ARG A 170 -20.93 -1.63 -7.01
N TYR A 171 -21.74 -0.58 -6.77
CA TYR A 171 -22.89 -0.65 -5.88
C TYR A 171 -24.24 -0.52 -6.59
N GLY A 172 -24.23 -0.11 -7.87
CA GLY A 172 -25.48 0.14 -8.62
C GLY A 172 -26.24 1.38 -8.16
N ILE A 173 -25.51 2.40 -7.65
CA ILE A 173 -26.08 3.64 -7.10
C ILE A 173 -25.76 4.85 -7.97
N PRO A 174 -26.64 5.88 -8.03
CA PRO A 174 -26.33 7.14 -8.70
C PRO A 174 -25.25 7.92 -7.95
N GLU A 175 -24.39 8.63 -8.68
CA GLU A 175 -23.28 9.43 -8.12
C GLU A 175 -23.59 10.93 -8.04
N ASP A 176 -24.81 11.34 -8.21
CA ASP A 176 -25.30 12.73 -8.19
C ASP A 176 -25.66 13.24 -6.78
N ARG A 177 -25.19 12.57 -5.77
CA ARG A 177 -25.53 12.83 -4.37
C ARG A 177 -24.33 13.24 -3.55
N SER A 178 -24.59 13.81 -2.37
CA SER A 178 -23.53 14.13 -1.41
C SER A 178 -22.84 12.86 -0.88
N PRO A 179 -21.58 12.94 -0.42
CA PRO A 179 -20.84 11.78 0.11
C PRO A 179 -21.58 11.02 1.24
N HIS A 180 -22.30 11.73 2.11
CA HIS A 180 -23.08 11.10 3.18
C HIS A 180 -24.31 10.38 2.64
N GLU A 181 -25.05 10.98 1.70
CA GLU A 181 -26.17 10.33 1.03
C GLU A 181 -25.74 9.10 0.23
N LEU A 182 -24.53 9.10 -0.36
CA LEU A 182 -23.97 7.93 -1.02
C LEU A 182 -23.74 6.77 -0.04
N LEU A 183 -23.31 7.04 1.19
CA LEU A 183 -23.18 6.00 2.23
C LEU A 183 -24.54 5.39 2.58
N GLU A 184 -25.61 6.19 2.63
CA GLU A 184 -26.98 5.70 2.81
C GLU A 184 -27.42 4.83 1.63
N GLN A 185 -27.13 5.27 0.40
CA GLN A 185 -27.42 4.47 -0.81
C GLN A 185 -26.65 3.15 -0.82
N ILE A 186 -25.38 3.13 -0.39
CA ILE A 186 -24.60 1.90 -0.22
C ILE A 186 -25.24 1.00 0.84
N ALA A 187 -25.73 1.57 1.96
CA ALA A 187 -26.42 0.81 3.00
C ALA A 187 -27.69 0.15 2.46
N ILE A 188 -28.47 0.85 1.65
CA ILE A 188 -29.65 0.31 0.97
C ILE A 188 -29.25 -0.80 0.00
N ALA A 189 -28.32 -0.51 -0.93
CA ALA A 189 -27.90 -1.43 -1.98
C ALA A 189 -27.29 -2.73 -1.43
N ARG A 190 -26.66 -2.68 -0.26
CA ARG A 190 -26.01 -3.82 0.42
C ARG A 190 -26.84 -4.40 1.56
N SER A 191 -28.09 -3.96 1.71
CA SER A 191 -28.99 -4.44 2.75
C SER A 191 -28.36 -4.41 4.15
N CYS A 192 -27.67 -3.30 4.45
CA CYS A 192 -27.12 -3.05 5.78
C CYS A 192 -28.26 -2.62 6.70
N LEU A 193 -28.90 -3.57 7.40
CA LEU A 193 -30.08 -3.34 8.23
C LEU A 193 -29.73 -3.31 9.72
N LEU A 194 -30.38 -2.40 10.45
CA LEU A 194 -30.38 -2.37 11.91
C LEU A 194 -31.42 -3.33 12.48
N LYS A 195 -31.17 -3.84 13.68
CA LYS A 195 -32.19 -4.56 14.46
C LYS A 195 -33.31 -3.58 14.82
N GLY A 196 -34.52 -3.84 14.33
CA GLY A 196 -35.67 -2.96 14.57
C GLY A 196 -36.02 -2.03 13.39
N GLY A 197 -35.36 -2.14 12.28
CA GLY A 197 -35.64 -1.38 11.05
C GLY A 197 -34.68 -0.20 10.84
N GLY A 198 -34.62 0.30 9.61
CA GLY A 198 -33.66 1.33 9.19
C GLY A 198 -32.34 0.76 8.67
N TYR A 199 -31.50 1.63 8.12
CA TYR A 199 -30.24 1.25 7.51
C TYR A 199 -29.04 1.55 8.42
N ASP A 200 -28.09 0.60 8.46
CA ASP A 200 -26.85 0.69 9.24
C ASP A 200 -25.77 1.38 8.38
N VAL A 201 -25.78 2.71 8.37
CA VAL A 201 -24.79 3.53 7.64
C VAL A 201 -23.37 3.28 8.14
N PRO A 202 -23.08 3.17 9.45
CA PRO A 202 -21.76 2.76 9.95
C PRO A 202 -21.28 1.42 9.39
N ARG A 203 -22.17 0.47 9.15
CA ARG A 203 -21.81 -0.80 8.51
C ARG A 203 -21.48 -0.61 7.03
N ALA A 204 -22.20 0.25 6.32
CA ALA A 204 -21.91 0.60 4.93
C ALA A 204 -20.56 1.32 4.80
N ALA A 205 -20.25 2.24 5.72
CA ALA A 205 -18.96 2.91 5.78
C ALA A 205 -17.78 1.93 5.93
N ARG A 206 -17.90 0.98 6.87
CA ARG A 206 -16.90 -0.10 7.02
C ARG A 206 -16.76 -0.94 5.76
N LEU A 207 -17.87 -1.30 5.12
CA LEU A 207 -17.89 -2.08 3.88
C LEU A 207 -17.20 -1.35 2.73
N LEU A 208 -17.46 -0.06 2.57
CA LEU A 208 -16.78 0.76 1.55
C LEU A 208 -15.26 0.80 1.76
N LEU A 209 -14.80 1.05 2.99
CA LEU A 209 -13.38 1.05 3.33
C LEU A 209 -12.72 -0.33 3.12
N GLU A 210 -13.42 -1.41 3.45
CA GLU A 210 -12.96 -2.78 3.19
C GLU A 210 -12.89 -3.10 1.70
N ASP A 211 -13.89 -2.70 0.92
CA ASP A 211 -13.91 -2.89 -0.53
C ASP A 211 -12.80 -2.09 -1.22
N PHE A 212 -12.51 -0.87 -0.74
CA PHE A 212 -11.36 -0.09 -1.17
C PHE A 212 -10.04 -0.82 -0.87
N ARG A 213 -9.80 -1.19 0.38
CA ARG A 213 -8.55 -1.83 0.86
C ARG A 213 -8.32 -3.23 0.28
N SER A 214 -9.39 -3.93 -0.10
CA SER A 214 -9.31 -5.24 -0.75
C SER A 214 -9.26 -5.19 -2.27
N GLY A 215 -9.34 -3.98 -2.87
CA GLY A 215 -9.31 -3.78 -4.33
C GLY A 215 -10.59 -4.20 -5.05
N LYS A 216 -11.68 -4.42 -4.34
CA LYS A 216 -12.99 -4.75 -4.93
C LYS A 216 -13.65 -3.58 -5.64
N LEU A 217 -13.22 -2.34 -5.35
CA LEU A 217 -13.60 -1.13 -6.09
C LEU A 217 -12.84 -0.99 -7.42
N GLY A 218 -11.84 -1.82 -7.67
CA GLY A 218 -10.98 -1.67 -8.83
C GLY A 218 -9.57 -1.16 -8.46
N ARG A 219 -8.84 -0.69 -9.49
CA ARG A 219 -7.48 -0.18 -9.31
C ARG A 219 -7.48 1.33 -9.10
N ILE A 220 -7.07 1.76 -7.92
CA ILE A 220 -7.14 3.15 -7.48
C ILE A 220 -5.75 3.61 -7.04
N THR A 221 -5.36 4.82 -7.43
CA THR A 221 -4.16 5.51 -6.97
C THR A 221 -4.56 6.84 -6.33
N LEU A 222 -4.11 7.08 -5.11
CA LEU A 222 -4.51 8.24 -4.31
C LEU A 222 -3.69 9.49 -4.59
N GLU A 223 -2.53 9.35 -5.23
CA GLU A 223 -1.60 10.43 -5.54
C GLU A 223 -1.09 10.33 -6.97
N PHE A 224 -0.74 11.49 -7.54
CA PHE A 224 -0.17 11.59 -8.87
C PHE A 224 1.14 12.39 -8.79
N PRO A 225 2.19 12.04 -9.56
CA PRO A 225 3.38 12.88 -9.66
C PRO A 225 3.01 14.19 -10.35
N GLU A 226 3.47 15.30 -9.76
CA GLU A 226 3.40 16.64 -10.34
C GLU A 226 4.51 16.85 -11.38
#